data_06bf1caa0b39d2d4760ac269122ea281
#
_entry.id   06bf1caa0b39d2d4760ac269122ea281
#
_cell.length_a   1.000
_cell.length_b   1.000
_cell.length_c   1.000
_cell.angle_alpha   90.00
_cell.angle_beta   90.00
_cell.angle_gamma   90.00
#
_symmetry.space_group_name_H-M   'P 1'
#
loop_
_entity.id
_entity.type
_entity.pdbx_description
1 polymer ?
#
loop_
_entity_poly.entity_id
_entity_poly.type
_entity_poly.pdbx_seq_one_letter_code
_entity_poly.pdbx_strand_id
1 'polypeptide(L)'
;MSELIKYKDVEICQDEQIVLTNLDLTISSGEFVYLLGKVGSGKSSFMKTIYGELPVEGTEAMALDYDLLALRRRDLPYLRRKVGVVFQDFQLLEDRNVEENLMFVLKATGWKDKQAMKNNIHDVLQQVGMAEKAYKMPHQLSGGEQQRVVIARALLNAPGLILADEPTGNLDPETGQGIMELLYSISKAGMTVIMSTHNHTWPEQYPGRKLQFADGKVTEL
;
A
#
# COMPACT_ATOMS: atom_id res chain seq x y z
N MET A 1 12.47 -12.23 12.62
CA MET A 1 11.82 -11.38 11.60
C MET A 1 12.51 -10.03 11.67
N SER A 2 12.81 -9.38 10.56
CA SER A 2 13.40 -8.05 10.57
C SER A 2 12.31 -7.00 10.82
N GLU A 3 12.64 -5.98 11.61
CA GLU A 3 11.77 -4.81 11.80
C GLU A 3 11.69 -4.05 10.47
N LEU A 4 10.48 -3.86 9.96
CA LEU A 4 10.26 -3.16 8.69
C LEU A 4 9.87 -1.71 8.91
N ILE A 5 9.09 -1.46 9.94
CA ILE A 5 8.72 -0.11 10.41
C ILE A 5 9.01 -0.06 11.91
N LYS A 6 9.63 1.02 12.35
CA LYS A 6 9.90 1.28 13.77
C LYS A 6 9.73 2.77 14.06
N TYR A 7 8.71 3.09 14.82
CA TYR A 7 8.40 4.43 15.30
C TYR A 7 8.50 4.45 16.82
N LYS A 8 9.15 5.46 17.34
CA LYS A 8 9.30 5.70 18.78
C LYS A 8 9.06 7.16 19.08
N ASP A 9 8.06 7.41 19.90
CA ASP A 9 7.62 8.74 20.30
C ASP A 9 7.41 9.66 19.09
N VAL A 10 6.70 9.13 18.05
CA VAL A 10 6.49 9.84 16.79
C VAL A 10 5.22 10.66 16.84
N GLU A 11 5.32 11.89 16.34
CA GLU A 11 4.21 12.78 16.08
C GLU A 11 4.01 12.92 14.56
N ILE A 12 2.76 12.89 14.12
CA ILE A 12 2.38 13.06 12.71
C ILE A 12 1.47 14.27 12.60
N CYS A 13 1.91 15.25 11.80
CA CYS A 13 1.15 16.46 11.50
C CYS A 13 0.68 16.45 10.05
N GLN A 14 -0.50 17.00 9.80
CA GLN A 14 -1.02 17.28 8.47
C GLN A 14 -1.64 18.69 8.48
N ASP A 15 -1.23 19.55 7.55
CA ASP A 15 -1.75 20.92 7.42
C ASP A 15 -1.74 21.69 8.76
N GLU A 16 -0.61 21.65 9.48
CA GLU A 16 -0.41 22.26 10.81
C GLU A 16 -1.26 21.69 11.96
N GLN A 17 -2.01 20.62 11.70
CA GLN A 17 -2.78 19.92 12.73
C GLN A 17 -2.07 18.63 13.13
N ILE A 18 -1.95 18.42 14.44
CA ILE A 18 -1.45 17.15 14.99
C ILE A 18 -2.54 16.09 14.79
N VAL A 19 -2.20 15.03 14.06
CA VAL A 19 -3.09 13.92 13.73
C VAL A 19 -2.85 12.72 14.65
N LEU A 20 -1.59 12.42 14.95
CA LEU A 20 -1.18 11.35 15.87
C LEU A 20 -0.05 11.85 16.77
N THR A 21 -0.10 11.45 18.04
CA THR A 21 0.93 11.78 19.05
C THR A 21 1.45 10.54 19.75
N ASN A 22 2.69 10.62 20.21
CA ASN A 22 3.33 9.59 21.04
C ASN A 22 3.16 8.18 20.42
N LEU A 23 3.40 8.07 19.10
CA LEU A 23 3.27 6.80 18.39
C LEU A 23 4.50 5.93 18.63
N ASP A 24 4.33 4.86 19.39
CA ASP A 24 5.28 3.77 19.54
C ASP A 24 4.75 2.55 18.81
N LEU A 25 5.41 2.16 17.73
CA LEU A 25 4.95 1.07 16.86
C LEU A 25 6.12 0.38 16.17
N THR A 26 6.13 -0.96 16.20
CA THR A 26 7.02 -1.78 15.39
C THR A 26 6.19 -2.73 14.54
N ILE A 27 6.47 -2.81 13.23
CA ILE A 27 5.89 -3.77 12.30
C ILE A 27 7.02 -4.59 11.69
N SER A 28 6.90 -5.92 11.76
CA SER A 28 7.87 -6.85 11.24
C SER A 28 7.58 -7.26 9.80
N SER A 29 8.61 -7.72 9.10
CA SER A 29 8.49 -8.29 7.76
C SER A 29 7.55 -9.51 7.75
N GLY A 30 6.66 -9.58 6.76
CA GLY A 30 5.71 -10.67 6.56
C GLY A 30 4.41 -10.55 7.36
N GLU A 31 4.22 -9.48 8.15
CA GLU A 31 2.97 -9.26 8.86
C GLU A 31 1.84 -8.82 7.92
N PHE A 32 0.61 -9.23 8.23
CA PHE A 32 -0.63 -8.63 7.74
C PHE A 32 -1.21 -7.75 8.85
N VAL A 33 -1.25 -6.44 8.63
CA VAL A 33 -1.63 -5.45 9.66
C VAL A 33 -2.85 -4.67 9.20
N TYR A 34 -3.88 -4.65 10.03
CA TYR A 34 -5.08 -3.84 9.85
C TYR A 34 -4.96 -2.52 10.61
N LEU A 35 -5.21 -1.41 9.93
CA LEU A 35 -5.43 -0.11 10.54
C LEU A 35 -6.93 0.13 10.64
N LEU A 36 -7.46 0.06 11.85
CA LEU A 36 -8.88 0.21 12.16
C LEU A 36 -9.15 1.59 12.75
N GLY A 37 -10.31 2.16 12.47
CA GLY A 37 -10.70 3.47 13.02
C GLY A 37 -11.60 4.25 12.08
N LYS A 38 -12.25 5.28 12.60
CA LYS A 38 -13.15 6.17 11.84
C LYS A 38 -12.40 6.91 10.72
N VAL A 39 -13.15 7.42 9.75
CA VAL A 39 -12.61 8.37 8.76
C VAL A 39 -12.01 9.57 9.52
N GLY A 40 -10.84 10.02 9.09
CA GLY A 40 -10.13 11.13 9.75
C GLY A 40 -9.33 10.75 11.01
N SER A 41 -9.25 9.47 11.41
CA SER A 41 -8.50 9.05 12.60
C SER A 41 -6.98 8.97 12.42
N GLY A 42 -6.44 9.30 11.22
CA GLY A 42 -4.99 9.34 10.98
C GLY A 42 -4.40 8.11 10.27
N LYS A 43 -5.20 7.12 9.86
CA LYS A 43 -4.73 5.91 9.16
C LYS A 43 -3.97 6.23 7.87
N SER A 44 -4.58 7.04 6.98
CA SER A 44 -3.95 7.46 5.73
C SER A 44 -2.74 8.36 5.97
N SER A 45 -2.79 9.24 6.99
CA SER A 45 -1.65 10.08 7.37
C SER A 45 -0.47 9.24 7.85
N PHE A 46 -0.71 8.21 8.67
CA PHE A 46 0.31 7.23 9.05
C PHE A 46 0.92 6.54 7.82
N MET A 47 0.09 6.03 6.90
CA MET A 47 0.62 5.40 5.67
C MET A 47 1.45 6.37 4.83
N LYS A 48 1.04 7.63 4.74
CA LYS A 48 1.75 8.69 3.98
C LYS A 48 3.15 8.98 4.54
N THR A 49 3.36 8.81 5.84
CA THR A 49 4.71 8.94 6.41
C THR A 49 5.65 7.86 5.95
N ILE A 50 5.17 6.62 5.78
CA ILE A 50 5.98 5.45 5.42
C ILE A 50 6.65 5.61 4.04
N TYR A 51 5.97 6.26 3.07
CA TYR A 51 6.56 6.53 1.76
C TYR A 51 6.98 8.00 1.55
N GLY A 52 7.09 8.75 2.65
CA GLY A 52 7.66 10.09 2.68
C GLY A 52 6.81 11.13 1.94
N GLU A 53 5.49 11.03 1.98
CA GLU A 53 4.56 12.08 1.54
C GLU A 53 4.29 13.08 2.67
N LEU A 54 4.16 12.60 3.90
CA LEU A 54 4.11 13.43 5.10
C LEU A 54 5.41 13.30 5.91
N PRO A 55 5.94 14.39 6.44
CA PRO A 55 7.06 14.37 7.37
C PRO A 55 6.62 13.78 8.72
N VAL A 56 7.59 13.36 9.51
CA VAL A 56 7.40 12.91 10.90
C VAL A 56 8.36 13.64 11.81
N GLU A 57 7.99 13.81 13.06
CA GLU A 57 8.83 14.27 14.14
C GLU A 57 8.84 13.21 15.25
N GLY A 58 9.93 13.07 16.00
CA GLY A 58 10.01 12.07 17.06
C GLY A 58 11.43 11.66 17.43
N THR A 59 11.53 10.59 18.21
CA THR A 59 12.82 10.07 18.67
C THR A 59 13.45 9.11 17.66
N GLU A 60 12.64 8.23 17.05
CA GLU A 60 13.09 7.27 16.01
C GLU A 60 11.93 7.03 15.04
N ALA A 61 12.20 7.12 13.74
CA ALA A 61 11.22 6.83 12.70
C ALA A 61 11.91 6.14 11.53
N MET A 62 11.85 4.81 11.53
CA MET A 62 12.44 3.97 10.47
C MET A 62 11.33 3.33 9.64
N ALA A 63 11.48 3.35 8.33
CA ALA A 63 10.67 2.55 7.41
C ALA A 63 11.58 1.92 6.35
N LEU A 64 11.47 0.61 6.19
CA LEU A 64 12.32 -0.15 5.26
C LEU A 64 13.81 0.17 5.49
N ASP A 65 14.70 0.33 5.49
CA ASP A 65 16.09 0.74 5.75
C ASP A 65 16.30 2.27 5.70
N TYR A 66 15.22 3.09 5.77
CA TYR A 66 15.32 4.55 5.71
C TYR A 66 14.97 5.19 7.05
N ASP A 67 15.82 6.12 7.48
CA ASP A 67 15.50 7.04 8.58
C ASP A 67 14.61 8.17 8.02
N LEU A 68 13.34 8.19 8.43
CA LEU A 68 12.36 9.15 7.94
C LEU A 68 12.58 10.55 8.51
N LEU A 69 13.25 10.67 9.69
CA LEU A 69 13.61 11.96 10.28
C LEU A 69 14.71 12.66 9.48
N ALA A 70 15.58 11.89 8.82
CA ALA A 70 16.69 12.38 8.00
C ALA A 70 16.45 12.23 6.48
N LEU A 71 15.21 11.90 6.07
CA LEU A 71 14.88 11.58 4.67
C LEU A 71 14.99 12.81 3.76
N ARG A 72 15.84 12.74 2.75
CA ARG A 72 16.07 13.82 1.80
C ARG A 72 15.25 13.61 0.52
N ARG A 73 14.90 14.67 -0.17
CA ARG A 73 14.17 14.63 -1.45
C ARG A 73 14.77 13.66 -2.48
N ARG A 74 16.09 13.55 -2.54
CA ARG A 74 16.78 12.63 -3.46
C ARG A 74 16.59 11.16 -3.12
N ASP A 75 16.25 10.83 -1.87
CA ASP A 75 16.11 9.46 -1.37
C ASP A 75 14.66 8.94 -1.57
N LEU A 76 13.68 9.85 -1.71
CA LEU A 76 12.25 9.54 -1.91
C LEU A 76 11.97 8.57 -3.06
N PRO A 77 12.54 8.73 -4.28
CA PRO A 77 12.28 7.78 -5.37
C PRO A 77 12.73 6.35 -5.06
N TYR A 78 13.77 6.19 -4.26
CA TYR A 78 14.29 4.88 -3.87
C TYR A 78 13.44 4.24 -2.78
N LEU A 79 13.02 5.01 -1.77
CA LEU A 79 12.06 4.57 -0.75
C LEU A 79 10.75 4.13 -1.42
N ARG A 80 10.18 4.97 -2.28
CA ARG A 80 8.89 4.69 -2.95
C ARG A 80 8.91 3.47 -3.86
N ARG A 81 10.06 3.09 -4.42
CA ARG A 81 10.18 1.82 -5.17
C ARG A 81 10.05 0.58 -4.29
N LYS A 82 10.39 0.70 -2.99
CA LYS A 82 10.27 -0.40 -2.02
C LYS A 82 8.86 -0.54 -1.43
N VAL A 83 7.95 0.38 -1.77
CA VAL A 83 6.58 0.42 -1.27
C VAL A 83 5.60 0.33 -2.43
N GLY A 84 4.72 -0.66 -2.42
CA GLY A 84 3.56 -0.72 -3.30
C GLY A 84 2.38 -0.02 -2.65
N VAL A 85 1.73 0.91 -3.35
CA VAL A 85 0.55 1.61 -2.83
C VAL A 85 -0.69 1.24 -3.63
N VAL A 86 -1.74 0.82 -2.92
CA VAL A 86 -3.06 0.48 -3.44
C VAL A 86 -4.04 1.51 -2.90
N PHE A 87 -4.56 2.37 -3.77
CA PHE A 87 -5.52 3.43 -3.41
C PHE A 87 -6.96 2.96 -3.55
N GLN A 88 -7.88 3.61 -2.84
CA GLN A 88 -9.31 3.36 -2.91
C GLN A 88 -9.90 3.73 -4.28
N ASP A 89 -9.43 4.80 -4.91
CA ASP A 89 -9.94 5.41 -6.14
C ASP A 89 -9.14 5.02 -7.39
N PHE A 90 -8.59 3.83 -7.43
CA PHE A 90 -7.81 3.19 -8.49
C PHE A 90 -6.64 4.02 -9.05
N GLN A 91 -6.84 5.30 -9.39
CA GLN A 91 -5.84 6.22 -9.97
C GLN A 91 -5.12 5.61 -11.19
N LEU A 92 -5.89 5.00 -12.09
CA LEU A 92 -5.39 4.54 -13.38
C LEU A 92 -5.43 5.71 -14.39
N LEU A 93 -4.47 5.71 -15.30
CA LEU A 93 -4.41 6.69 -16.40
C LEU A 93 -5.46 6.28 -17.43
N GLU A 94 -6.48 7.11 -17.61
CA GLU A 94 -7.65 6.83 -18.45
C GLU A 94 -7.34 6.85 -19.96
N ASP A 95 -6.24 7.51 -20.36
CA ASP A 95 -5.75 7.63 -21.73
C ASP A 95 -4.88 6.45 -22.18
N ARG A 96 -4.72 5.43 -21.31
CA ARG A 96 -3.82 4.30 -21.51
C ARG A 96 -4.49 2.98 -21.14
N ASN A 97 -4.15 1.92 -21.90
CA ASN A 97 -4.58 0.58 -21.54
C ASN A 97 -3.83 0.05 -20.30
N VAL A 98 -4.20 -1.14 -19.83
CA VAL A 98 -3.60 -1.77 -18.63
C VAL A 98 -2.09 -1.94 -18.77
N GLU A 99 -1.59 -2.50 -19.88
CA GLU A 99 -0.15 -2.69 -20.12
C GLU A 99 0.60 -1.36 -20.10
N GLU A 100 0.04 -0.34 -20.74
CA GLU A 100 0.65 1.00 -20.79
C GLU A 100 0.65 1.71 -19.44
N ASN A 101 -0.38 1.53 -18.61
CA ASN A 101 -0.41 1.99 -17.22
C ASN A 101 0.75 1.40 -16.41
N LEU A 102 0.97 0.09 -16.51
CA LEU A 102 2.05 -0.61 -15.81
C LEU A 102 3.43 -0.25 -16.39
N MET A 103 3.53 -0.18 -17.71
CA MET A 103 4.75 0.24 -18.41
C MET A 103 5.19 1.65 -18.02
N PHE A 104 4.24 2.56 -17.81
CA PHE A 104 4.53 3.92 -17.34
C PHE A 104 5.26 3.93 -16.00
N VAL A 105 4.80 3.12 -15.04
CA VAL A 105 5.43 3.01 -13.71
C VAL A 105 6.84 2.45 -13.81
N LEU A 106 7.06 1.38 -14.58
CA LEU A 106 8.39 0.80 -14.75
C LEU A 106 9.39 1.80 -15.36
N LYS A 107 8.96 2.55 -16.39
CA LYS A 107 9.78 3.63 -16.97
C LYS A 107 10.08 4.72 -15.96
N ALA A 108 9.08 5.18 -15.21
CA ALA A 108 9.24 6.20 -14.17
C ALA A 108 10.17 5.77 -13.03
N THR A 109 10.22 4.45 -12.75
CA THR A 109 11.10 3.87 -11.75
C THR A 109 12.48 3.46 -12.29
N GLY A 110 12.78 3.78 -13.57
CA GLY A 110 14.12 3.70 -14.14
C GLY A 110 14.46 2.39 -14.84
N TRP A 111 13.48 1.53 -15.13
CA TRP A 111 13.69 0.36 -15.97
C TRP A 111 13.99 0.79 -17.40
N LYS A 112 14.94 0.12 -18.05
CA LYS A 112 15.40 0.45 -19.42
C LYS A 112 15.14 -0.67 -20.42
N ASP A 113 15.22 -1.92 -19.98
CA ASP A 113 15.04 -3.09 -20.84
C ASP A 113 13.55 -3.32 -21.11
N LYS A 114 13.15 -3.11 -22.36
CA LYS A 114 11.75 -3.26 -22.79
C LYS A 114 11.23 -4.70 -22.66
N GLN A 115 12.09 -5.71 -22.91
CA GLN A 115 11.66 -7.09 -22.81
C GLN A 115 11.47 -7.50 -21.35
N ALA A 116 12.40 -7.11 -20.47
CA ALA A 116 12.27 -7.33 -19.04
C ALA A 116 11.01 -6.64 -18.48
N MET A 117 10.71 -5.42 -18.91
CA MET A 117 9.45 -4.73 -18.51
C MET A 117 8.22 -5.50 -18.94
N LYS A 118 8.15 -5.98 -20.19
CA LYS A 118 7.01 -6.76 -20.68
C LYS A 118 6.82 -8.08 -19.93
N ASN A 119 7.91 -8.79 -19.67
CA ASN A 119 7.87 -10.02 -18.88
C ASN A 119 7.35 -9.75 -17.47
N ASN A 120 7.89 -8.73 -16.80
CA ASN A 120 7.45 -8.34 -15.45
C ASN A 120 5.96 -7.95 -15.43
N ILE A 121 5.48 -7.17 -16.40
CA ILE A 121 4.06 -6.81 -16.53
C ILE A 121 3.19 -8.07 -16.71
N HIS A 122 3.60 -9.00 -17.57
CA HIS A 122 2.89 -10.24 -17.77
C HIS A 122 2.78 -11.05 -16.47
N ASP A 123 3.90 -11.18 -15.74
CA ASP A 123 3.99 -11.95 -14.50
C ASP A 123 3.08 -11.36 -13.41
N VAL A 124 3.12 -10.04 -13.19
CA VAL A 124 2.25 -9.40 -12.18
C VAL A 124 0.78 -9.43 -12.59
N LEU A 125 0.46 -9.30 -13.87
CA LEU A 125 -0.92 -9.43 -14.37
C LEU A 125 -1.43 -10.87 -14.21
N GLN A 126 -0.59 -11.86 -14.44
CA GLN A 126 -0.92 -13.26 -14.20
C GLN A 126 -1.19 -13.51 -12.72
N GLN A 127 -0.35 -12.97 -11.83
CA GLN A 127 -0.50 -13.11 -10.38
C GLN A 127 -1.84 -12.54 -9.86
N VAL A 128 -2.35 -11.47 -10.48
CA VAL A 128 -3.65 -10.88 -10.10
C VAL A 128 -4.82 -11.37 -10.95
N GLY A 129 -4.61 -12.31 -11.88
CA GLY A 129 -5.65 -12.86 -12.75
C GLY A 129 -6.14 -11.92 -13.86
N MET A 130 -5.25 -11.04 -14.36
CA MET A 130 -5.58 -10.03 -15.39
C MET A 130 -4.77 -10.13 -16.69
N ALA A 131 -4.02 -11.21 -16.89
CA ALA A 131 -3.14 -11.39 -18.05
C ALA A 131 -3.86 -11.20 -19.39
N GLU A 132 -5.06 -11.77 -19.55
CA GLU A 132 -5.87 -11.71 -20.77
C GLU A 132 -6.52 -10.33 -21.03
N LYS A 133 -6.35 -9.37 -20.08
CA LYS A 133 -6.96 -8.04 -20.15
C LYS A 133 -5.96 -6.90 -20.27
N ALA A 134 -4.70 -7.21 -20.57
CA ALA A 134 -3.61 -6.23 -20.68
C ALA A 134 -3.89 -5.11 -21.71
N TYR A 135 -4.66 -5.41 -22.78
CA TYR A 135 -5.02 -4.48 -23.83
C TYR A 135 -6.24 -3.59 -23.54
N LYS A 136 -6.98 -3.87 -22.45
CA LYS A 136 -8.19 -3.14 -22.08
C LYS A 136 -7.88 -1.75 -21.53
N MET A 137 -8.76 -0.79 -21.84
CA MET A 137 -8.75 0.53 -21.23
C MET A 137 -9.42 0.48 -19.86
N PRO A 138 -9.07 1.38 -18.88
CA PRO A 138 -9.67 1.38 -17.55
C PRO A 138 -11.20 1.38 -17.57
N HIS A 139 -11.84 2.20 -18.40
CA HIS A 139 -13.30 2.29 -18.54
C HIS A 139 -13.97 1.00 -19.05
N GLN A 140 -13.21 0.04 -19.58
CA GLN A 140 -13.70 -1.27 -20.07
C GLN A 140 -13.60 -2.36 -18.99
N LEU A 141 -13.12 -2.00 -17.79
CA LEU A 141 -12.93 -2.90 -16.66
C LEU A 141 -13.97 -2.66 -15.57
N SER A 142 -14.43 -3.73 -14.93
CA SER A 142 -15.20 -3.60 -13.69
C SER A 142 -14.34 -2.99 -12.57
N GLY A 143 -14.97 -2.48 -11.49
CA GLY A 143 -14.23 -1.92 -10.34
C GLY A 143 -13.26 -2.92 -9.72
N GLY A 144 -13.65 -4.19 -9.58
CA GLY A 144 -12.77 -5.24 -9.08
C GLY A 144 -11.60 -5.54 -9.99
N GLU A 145 -11.80 -5.49 -11.32
CA GLU A 145 -10.73 -5.65 -12.30
C GLU A 145 -9.76 -4.46 -12.27
N GLN A 146 -10.26 -3.24 -12.15
CA GLN A 146 -9.43 -2.06 -11.97
C GLN A 146 -8.59 -2.18 -10.69
N GLN A 147 -9.18 -2.62 -9.58
CA GLN A 147 -8.46 -2.83 -8.33
C GLN A 147 -7.38 -3.92 -8.44
N ARG A 148 -7.64 -5.00 -9.17
CA ARG A 148 -6.60 -6.02 -9.49
C ARG A 148 -5.44 -5.42 -10.28
N VAL A 149 -5.70 -4.53 -11.23
CA VAL A 149 -4.66 -3.80 -11.98
C VAL A 149 -3.87 -2.87 -11.06
N VAL A 150 -4.52 -2.20 -10.11
CA VAL A 150 -3.86 -1.36 -9.10
C VAL A 150 -2.94 -2.20 -8.21
N ILE A 151 -3.38 -3.40 -7.80
CA ILE A 151 -2.53 -4.34 -7.04
C ILE A 151 -1.35 -4.81 -7.90
N ALA A 152 -1.56 -5.15 -9.19
CA ALA A 152 -0.46 -5.48 -10.10
C ALA A 152 0.55 -4.33 -10.21
N ARG A 153 0.06 -3.08 -10.32
CA ARG A 153 0.90 -1.87 -10.32
C ARG A 153 1.75 -1.76 -9.06
N ALA A 154 1.18 -2.06 -7.91
CA ALA A 154 1.89 -2.04 -6.63
C ALA A 154 3.00 -3.09 -6.57
N LEU A 155 2.86 -4.23 -7.25
CA LEU A 155 3.82 -5.34 -7.25
C LEU A 155 5.01 -5.17 -8.21
N LEU A 156 4.95 -4.25 -9.18
CA LEU A 156 5.91 -4.12 -10.29
C LEU A 156 7.38 -4.06 -9.89
N ASN A 157 7.70 -3.36 -8.81
CA ASN A 157 9.08 -3.20 -8.36
C ASN A 157 9.49 -4.23 -7.28
N ALA A 158 8.76 -5.34 -7.13
CA ALA A 158 8.95 -6.32 -6.08
C ALA A 158 9.15 -5.65 -4.70
N PRO A 159 8.16 -4.87 -4.23
CA PRO A 159 8.29 -4.08 -3.00
C PRO A 159 8.44 -4.99 -1.78
N GLY A 160 9.00 -4.45 -0.68
CA GLY A 160 9.01 -5.12 0.63
C GLY A 160 7.72 -4.96 1.42
N LEU A 161 6.88 -3.99 1.01
CA LEU A 161 5.68 -3.57 1.72
C LEU A 161 4.58 -3.13 0.74
N ILE A 162 3.36 -3.58 0.99
CA ILE A 162 2.14 -3.05 0.36
C ILE A 162 1.37 -2.23 1.39
N LEU A 163 1.03 -0.99 1.02
CA LEU A 163 0.10 -0.12 1.74
C LEU A 163 -1.22 -0.10 0.96
N ALA A 164 -2.30 -0.58 1.56
CA ALA A 164 -3.61 -0.63 0.93
C ALA A 164 -4.59 0.27 1.70
N ASP A 165 -4.90 1.42 1.14
CA ASP A 165 -5.82 2.39 1.76
C ASP A 165 -7.24 2.14 1.27
N GLU A 166 -8.09 1.56 2.15
CA GLU A 166 -9.49 1.18 1.88
C GLU A 166 -9.67 0.43 0.54
N PRO A 167 -8.90 -0.65 0.25
CA PRO A 167 -8.84 -1.26 -1.08
C PRO A 167 -10.15 -1.90 -1.56
N THR A 168 -11.13 -2.06 -0.68
CA THR A 168 -12.44 -2.64 -0.97
C THR A 168 -13.58 -1.63 -0.82
N GLY A 169 -13.28 -0.37 -0.48
CA GLY A 169 -14.29 0.64 -0.10
C GLY A 169 -15.28 1.01 -1.22
N ASN A 170 -14.87 0.90 -2.49
CA ASN A 170 -15.70 1.21 -3.66
C ASN A 170 -16.24 -0.04 -4.37
N LEU A 171 -16.18 -1.22 -3.74
CA LEU A 171 -16.56 -2.49 -4.35
C LEU A 171 -17.79 -3.09 -3.64
N ASP A 172 -18.57 -3.87 -4.38
CA ASP A 172 -19.59 -4.71 -3.79
C ASP A 172 -18.94 -5.81 -2.91
N PRO A 173 -19.70 -6.41 -1.97
CA PRO A 173 -19.15 -7.36 -1.00
C PRO A 173 -18.45 -8.57 -1.62
N GLU A 174 -19.00 -9.15 -2.71
CA GLU A 174 -18.43 -10.31 -3.36
C GLU A 174 -17.10 -9.98 -4.07
N THR A 175 -17.09 -8.89 -4.81
CA THR A 175 -15.87 -8.37 -5.45
C THR A 175 -14.82 -7.99 -4.40
N GLY A 176 -15.24 -7.33 -3.31
CA GLY A 176 -14.39 -6.98 -2.18
C GLY A 176 -13.72 -8.21 -1.54
N GLN A 177 -14.48 -9.31 -1.38
CA GLN A 177 -13.93 -10.56 -0.88
C GLN A 177 -12.80 -11.08 -1.79
N GLY A 178 -13.00 -11.08 -3.11
CA GLY A 178 -11.96 -11.51 -4.07
C GLY A 178 -10.69 -10.65 -4.04
N ILE A 179 -10.80 -9.36 -3.70
CA ILE A 179 -9.62 -8.49 -3.47
C ILE A 179 -8.94 -8.82 -2.14
N MET A 180 -9.71 -9.09 -1.08
CA MET A 180 -9.15 -9.50 0.21
C MET A 180 -8.38 -10.84 0.11
N GLU A 181 -8.97 -11.83 -0.56
CA GLU A 181 -8.31 -13.12 -0.83
C GLU A 181 -6.98 -12.93 -1.55
N LEU A 182 -6.94 -12.06 -2.57
CA LEU A 182 -5.73 -11.74 -3.31
C LEU A 182 -4.67 -11.09 -2.40
N LEU A 183 -5.00 -10.03 -1.66
CA LEU A 183 -4.06 -9.35 -0.77
C LEU A 183 -3.56 -10.29 0.34
N TYR A 184 -4.45 -11.11 0.88
CA TYR A 184 -4.08 -12.09 1.90
C TYR A 184 -3.17 -13.19 1.37
N SER A 185 -3.42 -13.68 0.14
CA SER A 185 -2.54 -14.66 -0.52
C SER A 185 -1.14 -14.10 -0.79
N ILE A 186 -1.06 -12.83 -1.21
CA ILE A 186 0.21 -12.10 -1.39
C ILE A 186 0.98 -12.02 -0.06
N SER A 187 0.29 -11.73 1.04
CA SER A 187 0.91 -11.73 2.37
C SER A 187 1.38 -13.12 2.81
N LYS A 188 0.60 -14.16 2.56
CA LYS A 188 1.01 -15.54 2.86
C LYS A 188 2.23 -16.00 2.04
N ALA A 189 2.48 -15.38 0.90
CA ALA A 189 3.71 -15.58 0.12
C ALA A 189 4.93 -14.82 0.70
N GLY A 190 4.78 -14.13 1.85
CA GLY A 190 5.86 -13.45 2.56
C GLY A 190 5.89 -11.93 2.44
N MET A 191 4.95 -11.33 1.69
CA MET A 191 4.84 -9.88 1.55
C MET A 191 4.24 -9.27 2.82
N THR A 192 4.81 -8.15 3.28
CA THR A 192 4.17 -7.35 4.34
C THR A 192 3.02 -6.54 3.75
N VAL A 193 1.85 -6.59 4.37
CA VAL A 193 0.68 -5.82 3.96
C VAL A 193 0.15 -5.01 5.14
N ILE A 194 0.04 -3.70 4.96
CA ILE A 194 -0.65 -2.81 5.90
C ILE A 194 -1.90 -2.30 5.19
N MET A 195 -3.05 -2.57 5.75
CA MET A 195 -4.32 -2.24 5.13
C MET A 195 -5.20 -1.39 6.06
N SER A 196 -5.63 -0.23 5.60
CA SER A 196 -6.71 0.49 6.29
C SER A 196 -8.07 -0.08 5.90
N THR A 197 -8.96 -0.17 6.84
CA THR A 197 -10.36 -0.53 6.57
C THR A 197 -11.29 -0.06 7.69
N HIS A 198 -12.53 0.25 7.32
CA HIS A 198 -13.63 0.44 8.26
C HIS A 198 -14.53 -0.81 8.37
N ASN A 199 -14.27 -1.84 7.56
CA ASN A 199 -14.98 -3.11 7.62
C ASN A 199 -14.36 -4.04 8.67
N HIS A 200 -15.07 -4.24 9.77
CA HIS A 200 -14.63 -5.06 10.89
C HIS A 200 -14.72 -6.57 10.64
N THR A 201 -15.37 -7.03 9.55
CA THR A 201 -15.48 -8.45 9.24
C THR A 201 -14.21 -9.03 8.60
N TRP A 202 -13.41 -8.21 7.91
CA TRP A 202 -12.19 -8.67 7.26
C TRP A 202 -11.16 -9.25 8.24
N PRO A 203 -10.86 -8.60 9.41
CA PRO A 203 -9.95 -9.15 10.39
C PRO A 203 -10.42 -10.44 11.08
N GLU A 204 -11.70 -10.78 10.98
CA GLU A 204 -12.26 -12.04 11.47
C GLU A 204 -12.07 -13.18 10.46
N GLN A 205 -12.26 -12.87 9.16
CA GLN A 205 -12.12 -13.84 8.07
C GLN A 205 -10.65 -14.06 7.65
N TYR A 206 -9.85 -13.01 7.70
CA TYR A 206 -8.44 -13.00 7.31
C TYR A 206 -7.58 -12.56 8.49
N PRO A 207 -7.13 -13.47 9.36
CA PRO A 207 -6.42 -13.11 10.58
C PRO A 207 -5.15 -12.29 10.33
N GLY A 208 -4.99 -11.21 11.09
CA GLY A 208 -3.85 -10.31 11.06
C GLY A 208 -3.78 -9.47 12.33
N ARG A 209 -2.68 -8.75 12.50
CA ARG A 209 -2.47 -7.81 13.61
C ARG A 209 -3.41 -6.61 13.45
N LYS A 210 -4.00 -6.15 14.54
CA LYS A 210 -5.01 -5.07 14.53
C LYS A 210 -4.51 -3.87 15.30
N LEU A 211 -4.46 -2.71 14.63
CA LEU A 211 -4.10 -1.44 15.22
C LEU A 211 -5.31 -0.50 15.16
N GLN A 212 -5.78 -0.08 16.34
CA GLN A 212 -6.89 0.85 16.47
C GLN A 212 -6.41 2.30 16.50
N PHE A 213 -6.89 3.11 15.57
CA PHE A 213 -6.64 4.54 15.48
C PHE A 213 -7.83 5.30 16.06
N ALA A 214 -7.65 5.99 17.18
CA ALA A 214 -8.67 6.79 17.83
C ALA A 214 -8.04 7.91 18.65
N ASP A 215 -8.68 9.08 18.68
CA ASP A 215 -8.33 10.21 19.54
C ASP A 215 -6.84 10.60 19.49
N GLY A 216 -6.26 10.58 18.27
CA GLY A 216 -4.86 10.92 18.03
C GLY A 216 -3.84 9.88 18.53
N LYS A 217 -4.29 8.67 18.87
CA LYS A 217 -3.46 7.56 19.36
C LYS A 217 -3.66 6.28 18.57
N VAL A 218 -2.67 5.39 18.67
CA VAL A 218 -2.71 4.05 18.12
C VAL A 218 -2.56 3.03 19.24
N THR A 219 -3.46 2.07 19.31
CA THR A 219 -3.44 0.97 20.28
C THR A 219 -3.56 -0.38 19.57
N GLU A 220 -2.91 -1.41 20.09
CA GLU A 220 -3.05 -2.78 19.59
C GLU A 220 -4.25 -3.44 20.24
N LEU A 221 -5.06 -4.21 19.42
CA LEU A 221 -6.28 -4.92 19.86
C LEU A 221 -6.01 -6.41 20.07
#